data_4ad2689a68001cdacdb3a4b41018887b
#
_entry.id   4ad2689a68001cdacdb3a4b41018887b
#
_cell.length_a   1.000
_cell.length_b   1.000
_cell.length_c   1.000
_cell.angle_alpha   90.00
_cell.angle_beta   90.00
_cell.angle_gamma   90.00
#
_symmetry.space_group_name_H-M   'P 1'
#
loop_
_entity.id
_entity.type
_entity.pdbx_description
1 polymer ?
#
loop_
_entity_poly.entity_id
_entity_poly.type
_entity_poly.pdbx_seq_one_letter_code
_entity_poly.pdbx_strand_id
1 'polypeptide(L)'
;MDYLLYTRKPRFTIGTLLLFFFALIACEATVSTNVVFVQTKDARFVINGSPFLFNGFNAYWMMNLASDPTQRAKVSEVFKEASAAGLTVCRTWAFADGGYRALQISPGVYDEGVFQGLDFAISEARKYGIRLILSLVNNYNDFGGRPQYAKWARDAGVQVKTDDDFYTNPVIRGYYKNHVRKVLTRLNTITRIAYRDDSTIMAWELINEPRCQSDYSGKTFTGWVQEMASFVKSLDRNHLVEIGLEGFYGDTRKQNNPGGYQFGTDFISNNLVREIDFATIHAYPDIWFANKSGKAQLKFMDAWILGHWDDAKKILKKPLILAEFGKSRKDLGYNLNARDMFMSSVYKFIFKLAGIGGTMSGSLVWQLLAQGMDSYDDGYEIILSQNPSTAGIISKHSQAMKSINIGLNTRD
;
A
#
# COMPACT_ATOMS: atom_id res chain seq x y z
N MET A 1 -43.35 32.94 82.36
CA MET A 1 -44.15 32.82 81.15
C MET A 1 -43.15 32.51 80.02
N ASP A 2 -42.89 31.22 79.91
CA ASP A 2 -41.85 30.69 79.05
C ASP A 2 -42.42 30.28 77.73
N TYR A 3 -41.83 30.69 76.57
CA TYR A 3 -42.07 30.18 75.29
C TYR A 3 -40.80 29.48 74.70
N LEU A 4 -40.82 28.19 74.74
CA LEU A 4 -39.88 27.27 74.07
C LEU A 4 -40.07 27.30 72.57
N LEU A 5 -39.05 27.73 71.81
CA LEU A 5 -39.01 27.58 70.35
C LEU A 5 -38.25 26.28 70.00
N TYR A 6 -38.99 25.34 69.38
CA TYR A 6 -38.47 24.10 68.84
C TYR A 6 -37.92 24.34 67.42
N THR A 7 -36.61 24.25 67.23
CA THR A 7 -36.01 24.21 65.90
C THR A 7 -35.87 22.77 65.42
N ARG A 8 -36.59 22.37 64.40
CA ARG A 8 -36.42 21.11 63.69
C ARG A 8 -35.21 21.22 62.73
N LYS A 9 -34.17 20.40 62.92
CA LYS A 9 -33.12 20.14 61.93
C LYS A 9 -33.60 19.16 60.86
N PRO A 10 -33.35 19.40 59.56
CA PRO A 10 -33.68 18.41 58.56
C PRO A 10 -32.65 17.26 58.61
N ARG A 11 -33.16 16.02 58.67
CA ARG A 11 -32.38 14.79 58.50
C ARG A 11 -32.25 14.56 57.04
N PHE A 12 -31.04 14.77 56.46
CA PHE A 12 -30.66 14.27 55.16
C PHE A 12 -30.35 12.78 55.28
N THR A 13 -31.12 11.93 54.61
CA THR A 13 -30.89 10.50 54.55
C THR A 13 -29.79 10.17 53.56
N ILE A 14 -28.82 9.37 54.01
CA ILE A 14 -27.60 8.92 53.29
C ILE A 14 -27.93 8.15 51.97
N GLY A 15 -29.22 7.85 51.71
CA GLY A 15 -29.67 7.11 50.55
C GLY A 15 -29.62 7.88 49.20
N THR A 16 -29.58 9.21 49.21
CA THR A 16 -29.66 10.02 47.99
C THR A 16 -28.25 10.33 47.39
N LEU A 17 -27.18 10.17 48.15
CA LEU A 17 -25.80 10.38 47.65
C LEU A 17 -25.23 9.15 46.89
N LEU A 18 -25.76 7.95 47.19
CA LEU A 18 -25.30 6.71 46.51
C LEU A 18 -25.89 6.53 45.13
N LEU A 19 -27.02 7.12 44.80
CA LEU A 19 -27.65 7.06 43.48
C LEU A 19 -26.98 7.98 42.44
N PHE A 20 -26.32 9.05 42.85
CA PHE A 20 -25.57 9.93 41.97
C PHE A 20 -24.17 9.40 41.62
N PHE A 21 -23.56 8.56 42.44
CA PHE A 21 -22.29 7.94 42.15
C PHE A 21 -22.38 6.74 41.20
N PHE A 22 -23.51 6.06 41.14
CA PHE A 22 -23.76 4.96 40.21
C PHE A 22 -24.18 5.42 38.80
N ALA A 23 -24.65 6.65 38.63
CA ALA A 23 -25.01 7.20 37.32
C ALA A 23 -23.82 7.74 36.53
N LEU A 24 -22.65 7.92 37.15
CA LEU A 24 -21.41 8.39 36.49
C LEU A 24 -20.48 7.25 36.04
N ILE A 25 -20.77 6.01 36.40
CA ILE A 25 -19.95 4.84 35.99
C ILE A 25 -20.54 4.09 34.77
N ALA A 26 -21.69 4.48 34.29
CA ALA A 26 -22.42 3.75 33.24
C ALA A 26 -22.48 4.50 31.90
N CYS A 27 -21.37 5.11 31.44
CA CYS A 27 -21.28 5.50 30.03
C CYS A 27 -19.82 5.62 29.53
N GLU A 28 -18.99 4.66 29.84
CA GLU A 28 -17.95 4.23 28.89
C GLU A 28 -18.52 3.04 28.13
N ALA A 29 -19.44 3.31 27.22
CA ALA A 29 -19.68 2.42 26.09
C ALA A 29 -18.35 2.41 25.34
N THR A 30 -17.47 1.47 25.67
CA THR A 30 -16.40 1.02 24.80
C THR A 30 -17.06 0.65 23.49
N VAL A 31 -17.10 1.58 22.54
CA VAL A 31 -17.29 1.23 21.14
C VAL A 31 -16.12 0.33 20.83
N SER A 32 -16.30 -0.96 21.04
CA SER A 32 -15.44 -1.99 20.50
C SER A 32 -15.53 -1.82 18.99
N THR A 33 -14.73 -0.93 18.44
CA THR A 33 -14.46 -0.92 17.01
C THR A 33 -13.79 -2.25 16.75
N ASN A 34 -14.56 -3.24 16.27
CA ASN A 34 -14.00 -4.50 15.83
C ASN A 34 -12.86 -4.17 14.86
N VAL A 35 -11.64 -4.38 15.32
CA VAL A 35 -10.44 -4.19 14.50
C VAL A 35 -10.46 -5.29 13.46
N VAL A 36 -10.69 -4.92 12.20
CA VAL A 36 -10.88 -5.88 11.11
C VAL A 36 -9.77 -5.76 10.11
N PHE A 37 -8.90 -6.76 10.09
CA PHE A 37 -7.81 -6.88 9.13
C PHE A 37 -8.29 -7.50 7.83
N VAL A 38 -7.67 -7.11 6.71
CA VAL A 38 -7.81 -7.82 5.44
C VAL A 38 -7.06 -9.15 5.56
N GLN A 39 -7.69 -10.22 5.10
CA GLN A 39 -7.13 -11.57 5.09
C GLN A 39 -7.20 -12.15 3.68
N THR A 40 -6.53 -13.28 3.46
CA THR A 40 -6.65 -14.06 2.22
C THR A 40 -7.37 -15.37 2.48
N LYS A 41 -8.26 -15.75 1.57
CA LYS A 41 -8.96 -17.04 1.55
C LYS A 41 -9.22 -17.45 0.12
N ASP A 42 -8.85 -18.67 -0.27
CA ASP A 42 -9.13 -19.23 -1.61
C ASP A 42 -8.72 -18.30 -2.76
N ALA A 43 -7.50 -17.77 -2.71
CA ALA A 43 -6.95 -16.82 -3.68
C ALA A 43 -7.76 -15.51 -3.81
N ARG A 44 -8.44 -15.05 -2.74
CA ARG A 44 -9.19 -13.80 -2.66
C ARG A 44 -8.82 -13.04 -1.40
N PHE A 45 -8.97 -11.73 -1.43
CA PHE A 45 -9.03 -10.97 -0.18
C PHE A 45 -10.41 -11.07 0.45
N VAL A 46 -10.42 -11.10 1.77
CA VAL A 46 -11.65 -11.10 2.57
C VAL A 46 -11.57 -10.13 3.74
N ILE A 47 -12.69 -9.54 4.10
CA ILE A 47 -12.91 -8.76 5.32
C ILE A 47 -14.13 -9.32 6.02
N ASN A 48 -14.00 -9.77 7.27
CA ASN A 48 -15.08 -10.44 8.02
C ASN A 48 -15.69 -11.63 7.24
N GLY A 49 -14.85 -12.39 6.53
CA GLY A 49 -15.29 -13.51 5.71
C GLY A 49 -15.92 -13.14 4.37
N SER A 50 -16.22 -11.86 4.13
CA SER A 50 -16.78 -11.37 2.87
C SER A 50 -15.68 -11.01 1.87
N PRO A 51 -15.86 -11.28 0.56
CA PRO A 51 -14.91 -10.88 -0.47
C PRO A 51 -14.59 -9.38 -0.44
N PHE A 52 -13.32 -9.03 -0.66
CA PHE A 52 -12.85 -7.67 -0.73
C PHE A 52 -12.13 -7.43 -2.05
N LEU A 53 -12.89 -7.02 -3.07
CA LEU A 53 -12.37 -6.54 -4.34
C LEU A 53 -12.37 -5.00 -4.31
N PHE A 54 -11.34 -4.37 -4.85
CA PHE A 54 -11.17 -2.94 -4.70
C PHE A 54 -10.69 -2.25 -5.98
N ASN A 55 -10.86 -0.94 -6.00
CA ASN A 55 -10.14 0.00 -6.84
C ASN A 55 -9.32 0.91 -5.93
N GLY A 56 -8.11 1.27 -6.35
CA GLY A 56 -7.20 2.04 -5.54
C GLY A 56 -6.25 2.91 -6.37
N PHE A 57 -5.28 3.48 -5.69
CA PHE A 57 -4.32 4.42 -6.26
C PHE A 57 -2.97 4.37 -5.56
N ASN A 58 -1.95 4.90 -6.24
CA ASN A 58 -0.64 5.17 -5.69
C ASN A 58 -0.52 6.66 -5.33
N ALA A 59 0.16 6.93 -4.21
CA ALA A 59 0.54 8.27 -3.77
C ALA A 59 1.79 8.19 -2.90
N TYR A 60 2.92 7.86 -3.52
CA TYR A 60 4.20 7.59 -2.85
C TYR A 60 4.70 8.74 -1.95
N TRP A 61 4.34 9.95 -2.27
CA TRP A 61 4.78 11.21 -1.69
C TRP A 61 4.15 11.56 -0.33
N MET A 62 3.12 10.83 0.13
CA MET A 62 2.26 11.24 1.25
C MET A 62 3.03 11.51 2.54
N MET A 63 3.93 10.62 2.94
CA MET A 63 4.74 10.78 4.15
C MET A 63 5.62 12.04 4.10
N ASN A 64 6.37 12.20 3.01
CA ASN A 64 7.29 13.34 2.85
C ASN A 64 6.54 14.66 2.78
N LEU A 65 5.40 14.72 2.08
CA LEU A 65 4.59 15.93 2.01
C LEU A 65 3.99 16.27 3.38
N ALA A 66 3.42 15.27 4.09
CA ALA A 66 2.82 15.46 5.40
C ALA A 66 3.83 15.75 6.52
N SER A 67 5.14 15.51 6.31
CA SER A 67 6.19 15.92 7.24
C SER A 67 6.26 17.44 7.42
N ASP A 68 5.79 18.18 6.41
CA ASP A 68 5.55 19.60 6.51
C ASP A 68 4.09 19.87 6.92
N PRO A 69 3.82 20.35 8.15
CA PRO A 69 2.47 20.60 8.62
C PRO A 69 1.64 21.53 7.71
N THR A 70 2.30 22.45 6.99
CA THR A 70 1.62 23.39 6.08
C THR A 70 1.09 22.73 4.81
N GLN A 71 1.60 21.53 4.47
CA GLN A 71 1.22 20.77 3.28
C GLN A 71 0.19 19.65 3.58
N ARG A 72 -0.11 19.39 4.85
CA ARG A 72 -1.02 18.31 5.27
C ARG A 72 -2.41 18.39 4.65
N ALA A 73 -2.90 19.59 4.37
CA ALA A 73 -4.19 19.81 3.71
C ALA A 73 -4.27 19.09 2.34
N LYS A 74 -3.16 19.03 1.59
CA LYS A 74 -3.10 18.33 0.29
C LYS A 74 -3.25 16.81 0.44
N VAL A 75 -2.67 16.23 1.49
CA VAL A 75 -2.85 14.80 1.81
C VAL A 75 -4.32 14.51 2.12
N SER A 76 -4.95 15.35 2.96
CA SER A 76 -6.38 15.22 3.29
C SER A 76 -7.27 15.38 2.05
N GLU A 77 -6.93 16.31 1.14
CA GLU A 77 -7.65 16.55 -0.11
C GLU A 77 -7.64 15.32 -1.01
N VAL A 78 -6.46 14.71 -1.25
CA VAL A 78 -6.35 13.51 -2.08
C VAL A 78 -7.13 12.35 -1.48
N PHE A 79 -7.05 12.09 -0.18
CA PHE A 79 -7.85 11.03 0.45
C PHE A 79 -9.36 11.31 0.36
N LYS A 80 -9.78 12.57 0.53
CA LYS A 80 -11.18 12.99 0.40
C LYS A 80 -11.71 12.75 -1.02
N GLU A 81 -10.98 13.22 -2.03
CA GLU A 81 -11.36 13.04 -3.44
C GLU A 81 -11.34 11.56 -3.85
N ALA A 82 -10.32 10.80 -3.42
CA ALA A 82 -10.21 9.36 -3.67
C ALA A 82 -11.39 8.59 -3.05
N SER A 83 -11.73 8.87 -1.80
CA SER A 83 -12.89 8.25 -1.13
C SER A 83 -14.21 8.59 -1.83
N ALA A 84 -14.39 9.85 -2.27
CA ALA A 84 -15.56 10.27 -3.03
C ALA A 84 -15.66 9.56 -4.40
N ALA A 85 -14.52 9.24 -5.03
CA ALA A 85 -14.45 8.42 -6.25
C ALA A 85 -14.61 6.91 -6.00
N GLY A 86 -14.79 6.49 -4.72
CA GLY A 86 -14.96 5.09 -4.33
C GLY A 86 -13.67 4.27 -4.30
N LEU A 87 -12.50 4.92 -4.28
CA LEU A 87 -11.22 4.27 -4.09
C LEU A 87 -11.06 3.86 -2.61
N THR A 88 -10.60 2.64 -2.37
CA THR A 88 -10.57 2.06 -1.00
C THR A 88 -9.20 1.56 -0.58
N VAL A 89 -8.21 1.55 -1.48
CA VAL A 89 -6.82 1.17 -1.18
C VAL A 89 -5.87 2.22 -1.74
N CYS A 90 -4.89 2.63 -0.95
CA CYS A 90 -3.78 3.49 -1.36
C CYS A 90 -2.46 2.77 -1.11
N ARG A 91 -1.58 2.75 -2.10
CA ARG A 91 -0.19 2.32 -1.93
C ARG A 91 0.69 3.56 -1.77
N THR A 92 1.47 3.58 -0.70
CA THR A 92 2.37 4.68 -0.36
C THR A 92 3.64 4.17 0.31
N TRP A 93 4.65 5.03 0.47
CA TRP A 93 5.93 4.63 1.00
C TRP A 93 6.05 4.91 2.49
N ALA A 94 6.59 3.94 3.22
CA ALA A 94 6.99 4.02 4.62
C ALA A 94 8.52 4.04 4.74
N PHE A 95 9.20 4.59 3.76
CA PHE A 95 10.63 4.77 3.70
C PHE A 95 11.01 6.10 3.04
N ALA A 96 12.13 6.65 3.44
CA ALA A 96 12.95 7.65 2.76
C ALA A 96 14.32 7.56 3.42
N ASP A 97 15.31 7.07 2.69
CA ASP A 97 16.60 6.63 3.22
C ASP A 97 17.70 7.62 2.82
N GLY A 98 18.26 8.33 3.79
CA GLY A 98 19.25 9.39 3.53
C GLY A 98 18.67 10.56 2.72
N GLY A 99 19.47 11.57 2.45
CA GLY A 99 19.06 12.69 1.60
C GLY A 99 18.08 13.67 2.24
N TYR A 100 17.34 14.37 1.40
CA TYR A 100 16.42 15.43 1.82
C TYR A 100 15.14 14.85 2.44
N ARG A 101 14.76 15.33 3.62
CA ARG A 101 13.58 14.87 4.37
C ARG A 101 13.55 13.35 4.53
N ALA A 102 14.72 12.76 4.84
CA ALA A 102 14.81 11.33 5.06
C ALA A 102 14.05 10.91 6.31
N LEU A 103 13.29 9.80 6.22
CA LEU A 103 12.72 9.12 7.38
C LEU A 103 13.85 8.48 8.20
N GLN A 104 14.75 7.74 7.53
CA GLN A 104 15.97 7.16 8.10
C GLN A 104 17.18 7.96 7.63
N ILE A 105 17.77 8.76 8.53
CA ILE A 105 18.92 9.65 8.23
C ILE A 105 20.20 8.82 8.03
N SER A 106 20.37 7.83 8.88
CA SER A 106 21.43 6.81 8.82
C SER A 106 20.93 5.53 9.49
N PRO A 107 21.59 4.39 9.36
CA PRO A 107 21.09 3.13 9.92
C PRO A 107 20.72 3.23 11.40
N GLY A 108 19.42 3.10 11.69
CA GLY A 108 18.87 3.18 13.04
C GLY A 108 18.58 4.58 13.57
N VAL A 109 18.92 5.65 12.82
CA VAL A 109 18.65 7.06 13.20
C VAL A 109 17.51 7.60 12.35
N TYR A 110 16.46 8.08 12.98
CA TYR A 110 15.21 8.48 12.34
C TYR A 110 14.85 9.94 12.64
N ASP A 111 14.23 10.58 11.65
CA ASP A 111 13.59 11.88 11.80
C ASP A 111 12.16 11.71 12.32
N GLU A 112 11.88 12.22 13.50
CA GLU A 112 10.57 12.11 14.13
C GLU A 112 9.51 12.96 13.40
N GLY A 113 9.89 14.09 12.82
CA GLY A 113 8.98 14.94 12.05
C GLY A 113 8.48 14.22 10.78
N VAL A 114 9.36 13.46 10.12
CA VAL A 114 8.99 12.64 8.95
C VAL A 114 8.13 11.45 9.37
N PHE A 115 8.42 10.81 10.50
CA PHE A 115 7.51 9.81 11.08
C PHE A 115 6.13 10.38 11.40
N GLN A 116 6.05 11.60 11.95
CA GLN A 116 4.75 12.25 12.19
C GLN A 116 4.00 12.54 10.89
N GLY A 117 4.71 12.73 9.77
CA GLY A 117 4.11 12.77 8.44
C GLY A 117 3.45 11.45 8.06
N LEU A 118 4.10 10.32 8.33
CA LEU A 118 3.52 8.99 8.09
C LEU A 118 2.35 8.71 9.05
N ASP A 119 2.48 9.08 10.34
CA ASP A 119 1.37 9.02 11.31
C ASP A 119 0.14 9.75 10.80
N PHE A 120 0.34 10.95 10.26
CA PHE A 120 -0.74 11.76 9.70
C PHE A 120 -1.38 11.09 8.49
N ALA A 121 -0.59 10.58 7.54
CA ALA A 121 -1.10 9.88 6.36
C ALA A 121 -1.95 8.66 6.74
N ILE A 122 -1.51 7.85 7.72
CA ILE A 122 -2.27 6.70 8.21
C ILE A 122 -3.57 7.16 8.90
N SER A 123 -3.51 8.22 9.70
CA SER A 123 -4.69 8.78 10.38
C SER A 123 -5.74 9.30 9.39
N GLU A 124 -5.31 10.00 8.34
CA GLU A 124 -6.22 10.48 7.28
C GLU A 124 -6.80 9.32 6.45
N ALA A 125 -5.99 8.32 6.08
CA ALA A 125 -6.48 7.12 5.41
C ALA A 125 -7.60 6.45 6.22
N ARG A 126 -7.41 6.30 7.54
CA ARG A 126 -8.41 5.78 8.48
C ARG A 126 -9.69 6.61 8.46
N LYS A 127 -9.59 7.91 8.51
CA LYS A 127 -10.71 8.87 8.50
C LYS A 127 -11.58 8.72 7.25
N TYR A 128 -10.94 8.48 6.10
CA TYR A 128 -11.63 8.33 4.81
C TYR A 128 -11.94 6.87 4.44
N GLY A 129 -11.67 5.91 5.33
CA GLY A 129 -11.97 4.49 5.11
C GLY A 129 -11.10 3.83 4.04
N ILE A 130 -9.89 4.36 3.80
CA ILE A 130 -8.94 3.85 2.81
C ILE A 130 -7.89 2.98 3.52
N ARG A 131 -7.64 1.78 2.98
CA ARG A 131 -6.60 0.87 3.45
C ARG A 131 -5.27 1.22 2.81
N LEU A 132 -4.16 0.95 3.51
CA LEU A 132 -2.82 1.26 3.01
C LEU A 132 -2.00 0.01 2.73
N ILE A 133 -1.29 0.00 1.58
CA ILE A 133 -0.15 -0.85 1.33
C ILE A 133 1.10 0.02 1.53
N LEU A 134 1.97 -0.38 2.45
CA LEU A 134 3.14 0.40 2.86
C LEU A 134 4.42 -0.27 2.38
N SER A 135 5.10 0.36 1.41
CA SER A 135 6.40 -0.08 0.91
C SER A 135 7.51 0.28 1.90
N LEU A 136 8.43 -0.66 2.15
CA LEU A 136 9.46 -0.55 3.19
C LEU A 136 10.84 -0.14 2.66
N VAL A 137 11.08 -0.22 1.35
CA VAL A 137 12.29 0.25 0.67
C VAL A 137 12.08 0.31 -0.83
N ASN A 138 12.93 1.06 -1.55
CA ASN A 138 12.93 1.12 -3.01
C ASN A 138 14.11 0.33 -3.60
N ASN A 139 13.91 -0.25 -4.77
CA ASN A 139 15.01 -0.77 -5.60
C ASN A 139 15.91 0.33 -6.15
N TYR A 140 15.31 1.47 -6.49
CA TYR A 140 15.98 2.63 -7.09
C TYR A 140 16.51 3.60 -6.03
N ASN A 141 17.30 4.59 -6.48
CA ASN A 141 17.86 5.62 -5.61
C ASN A 141 16.85 6.74 -5.25
N ASP A 142 15.67 6.73 -5.86
CA ASP A 142 14.59 7.66 -5.49
C ASP A 142 14.20 7.43 -4.03
N PHE A 143 14.31 8.47 -3.22
CA PHE A 143 14.18 8.40 -1.77
C PHE A 143 15.18 7.44 -1.10
N GLY A 144 16.36 7.25 -1.70
CA GLY A 144 17.49 6.50 -1.16
C GLY A 144 17.50 5.03 -1.55
N GLY A 145 16.56 4.24 -0.99
CA GLY A 145 16.40 2.85 -1.36
C GLY A 145 17.65 1.96 -1.21
N ARG A 146 17.65 0.83 -1.90
CA ARG A 146 18.73 -0.17 -1.88
C ARG A 146 20.14 0.42 -2.09
N PRO A 147 20.36 1.36 -3.02
CA PRO A 147 21.67 2.00 -3.19
C PRO A 147 22.15 2.76 -1.96
N GLN A 148 21.23 3.39 -1.21
CA GLN A 148 21.58 4.10 0.02
C GLN A 148 22.00 3.14 1.13
N TYR A 149 21.35 1.99 1.27
CA TYR A 149 21.79 0.95 2.22
C TYR A 149 23.17 0.41 1.89
N ALA A 150 23.45 0.18 0.60
CA ALA A 150 24.79 -0.22 0.14
C ALA A 150 25.84 0.88 0.43
N LYS A 151 25.47 2.15 0.22
CA LYS A 151 26.35 3.29 0.55
C LYS A 151 26.64 3.35 2.04
N TRP A 152 25.65 3.24 2.91
CA TRP A 152 25.86 3.25 4.36
C TRP A 152 26.82 2.14 4.83
N ALA A 153 26.71 0.95 4.24
CA ALA A 153 27.62 -0.13 4.58
C ALA A 153 29.05 0.16 4.11
N ARG A 154 29.25 0.72 2.90
CA ARG A 154 30.58 1.16 2.42
C ARG A 154 31.16 2.23 3.35
N ASP A 155 30.38 3.22 3.72
CA ASP A 155 30.82 4.32 4.62
C ASP A 155 31.22 3.78 6.01
N ALA A 156 30.63 2.65 6.44
CA ALA A 156 30.98 1.94 7.66
C ALA A 156 32.16 0.95 7.49
N GLY A 157 32.85 0.94 6.34
CA GLY A 157 34.00 0.08 6.08
C GLY A 157 33.65 -1.36 5.68
N VAL A 158 32.36 -1.68 5.42
CA VAL A 158 31.94 -2.99 4.95
C VAL A 158 32.25 -3.12 3.46
N GLN A 159 32.82 -4.27 3.07
CA GLN A 159 33.04 -4.54 1.65
C GLN A 159 31.72 -4.77 0.93
N VAL A 160 31.37 -3.89 0.00
CA VAL A 160 30.17 -3.93 -0.83
C VAL A 160 30.57 -3.75 -2.28
N LYS A 161 30.35 -4.77 -3.11
CA LYS A 161 30.74 -4.79 -4.52
C LYS A 161 29.74 -4.03 -5.39
N THR A 162 28.48 -4.35 -5.23
CA THR A 162 27.35 -3.75 -5.98
C THR A 162 26.20 -3.44 -5.05
N ASP A 163 25.20 -2.73 -5.54
CA ASP A 163 24.00 -2.47 -4.75
C ASP A 163 23.15 -3.73 -4.55
N ASP A 164 23.39 -4.80 -5.32
CA ASP A 164 22.75 -6.11 -5.12
C ASP A 164 23.24 -6.84 -3.84
N ASP A 165 24.37 -6.38 -3.26
CA ASP A 165 24.79 -6.85 -1.93
C ASP A 165 23.73 -6.53 -0.85
N PHE A 166 22.75 -5.67 -1.15
CA PHE A 166 21.54 -5.49 -0.35
C PHE A 166 20.84 -6.82 -0.07
N TYR A 167 20.84 -7.74 -1.01
CA TYR A 167 20.17 -9.04 -0.87
C TYR A 167 21.02 -10.09 -0.14
N THR A 168 22.35 -9.91 -0.10
CA THR A 168 23.25 -10.97 0.38
C THR A 168 24.10 -10.59 1.59
N ASN A 169 24.49 -9.30 1.71
CA ASN A 169 25.35 -8.87 2.79
C ASN A 169 24.63 -8.82 4.13
N PRO A 170 25.13 -9.55 5.17
CA PRO A 170 24.42 -9.65 6.45
C PRO A 170 24.30 -8.33 7.20
N VAL A 171 25.26 -7.39 7.04
CA VAL A 171 25.19 -6.05 7.66
C VAL A 171 24.06 -5.25 7.06
N ILE A 172 23.97 -5.22 5.72
CA ILE A 172 22.93 -4.48 5.00
C ILE A 172 21.55 -5.07 5.30
N ARG A 173 21.40 -6.40 5.30
CA ARG A 173 20.16 -7.07 5.72
C ARG A 173 19.81 -6.73 7.17
N GLY A 174 20.80 -6.58 8.04
CA GLY A 174 20.62 -6.11 9.42
C GLY A 174 20.05 -4.69 9.49
N TYR A 175 20.58 -3.76 8.69
CA TYR A 175 20.04 -2.40 8.61
C TYR A 175 18.57 -2.39 8.15
N TYR A 176 18.25 -3.13 7.10
CA TYR A 176 16.87 -3.25 6.61
C TYR A 176 15.93 -3.86 7.66
N LYS A 177 16.32 -4.95 8.33
CA LYS A 177 15.51 -5.55 9.41
C LYS A 177 15.28 -4.58 10.57
N ASN A 178 16.26 -3.73 10.90
CA ASN A 178 16.09 -2.71 11.93
C ASN A 178 15.09 -1.65 11.50
N HIS A 179 15.11 -1.22 10.22
CA HIS A 179 14.11 -0.33 9.66
C HIS A 179 12.71 -0.95 9.72
N VAL A 180 12.54 -2.17 9.22
CA VAL A 180 11.28 -2.92 9.30
C VAL A 180 10.73 -2.94 10.73
N ARG A 181 11.57 -3.36 11.71
CA ARG A 181 11.16 -3.38 13.13
C ARG A 181 10.70 -2.01 13.60
N LYS A 182 11.46 -0.96 13.29
CA LYS A 182 11.15 0.41 13.72
C LYS A 182 9.81 0.89 13.17
N VAL A 183 9.52 0.63 11.91
CA VAL A 183 8.25 1.00 11.27
C VAL A 183 7.09 0.20 11.87
N LEU A 184 7.17 -1.12 11.88
CA LEU A 184 6.06 -1.98 12.32
C LEU A 184 5.68 -1.75 13.79
N THR A 185 6.66 -1.47 14.64
CA THR A 185 6.43 -1.27 16.08
C THR A 185 6.18 0.19 16.47
N ARG A 186 6.16 1.12 15.50
CA ARG A 186 5.87 2.52 15.77
C ARG A 186 4.47 2.69 16.35
N LEU A 187 4.38 3.41 17.46
CA LEU A 187 3.12 3.92 17.98
C LEU A 187 2.76 5.22 17.24
N ASN A 188 1.68 5.21 16.49
CA ASN A 188 1.16 6.40 15.82
C ASN A 188 0.84 7.49 16.84
N THR A 189 1.41 8.68 16.69
CA THR A 189 1.26 9.79 17.67
C THR A 189 -0.14 10.40 17.67
N ILE A 190 -0.92 10.19 16.60
CA ILE A 190 -2.28 10.73 16.43
C ILE A 190 -3.31 9.69 16.87
N THR A 191 -3.27 8.48 16.30
CA THR A 191 -4.26 7.42 16.57
C THR A 191 -3.99 6.65 17.86
N ARG A 192 -2.77 6.72 18.39
CA ARG A 192 -2.28 5.97 19.56
C ARG A 192 -2.33 4.45 19.37
N ILE A 193 -2.31 3.98 18.13
CA ILE A 193 -2.29 2.57 17.74
C ILE A 193 -0.91 2.27 17.16
N ALA A 194 -0.30 1.14 17.55
CA ALA A 194 0.92 0.70 16.90
C ALA A 194 0.62 0.27 15.44
N TYR A 195 1.53 0.55 14.51
CA TYR A 195 1.27 0.27 13.09
C TYR A 195 0.90 -1.19 12.84
N ARG A 196 1.59 -2.14 13.48
CA ARG A 196 1.28 -3.57 13.40
C ARG A 196 -0.09 -3.99 13.97
N ASP A 197 -0.76 -3.07 14.68
CA ASP A 197 -2.07 -3.29 15.28
C ASP A 197 -3.15 -2.42 14.63
N ASP A 198 -2.78 -1.59 13.62
CA ASP A 198 -3.70 -0.68 12.94
C ASP A 198 -4.26 -1.29 11.66
N SER A 199 -5.51 -1.73 11.71
CA SER A 199 -6.20 -2.32 10.57
C SER A 199 -6.39 -1.38 9.37
N THR A 200 -6.05 -0.09 9.47
CA THR A 200 -5.97 0.82 8.33
C THR A 200 -4.86 0.38 7.37
N ILE A 201 -3.79 -0.20 7.90
CA ILE A 201 -2.75 -0.83 7.09
C ILE A 201 -3.31 -2.17 6.61
N MET A 202 -3.28 -2.42 5.30
CA MET A 202 -3.67 -3.69 4.68
C MET A 202 -2.49 -4.63 4.58
N ALA A 203 -1.35 -4.11 4.14
CA ALA A 203 -0.20 -4.92 3.84
C ALA A 203 1.13 -4.17 3.98
N TRP A 204 2.17 -4.95 4.22
CA TRP A 204 3.57 -4.55 4.12
C TRP A 204 4.13 -5.01 2.77
N GLU A 205 4.68 -4.09 2.00
CA GLU A 205 5.42 -4.38 0.79
C GLU A 205 6.92 -4.40 1.10
N LEU A 206 7.58 -5.50 0.80
CA LEU A 206 8.99 -5.68 1.17
C LEU A 206 9.92 -4.70 0.45
N ILE A 207 9.69 -4.46 -0.84
CA ILE A 207 10.53 -3.59 -1.67
C ILE A 207 9.79 -3.18 -2.95
N ASN A 208 9.80 -1.90 -3.30
CA ASN A 208 9.27 -1.45 -4.58
C ASN A 208 10.17 -1.91 -5.75
N GLU A 209 9.58 -2.61 -6.73
CA GLU A 209 10.15 -2.98 -8.03
C GLU A 209 11.55 -3.61 -7.98
N PRO A 210 11.76 -4.67 -7.20
CA PRO A 210 13.08 -5.27 -7.01
C PRO A 210 13.68 -5.82 -8.30
N ARG A 211 14.99 -5.67 -8.44
CA ARG A 211 15.80 -6.28 -9.49
C ARG A 211 17.13 -6.76 -8.91
N CYS A 212 17.66 -7.89 -9.42
CA CYS A 212 18.92 -8.46 -8.98
C CYS A 212 19.78 -8.78 -10.20
N GLN A 213 20.61 -7.80 -10.62
CA GLN A 213 21.43 -7.92 -11.84
C GLN A 213 22.64 -8.85 -11.64
N SER A 214 23.04 -9.10 -10.41
CA SER A 214 24.12 -10.03 -10.07
C SER A 214 23.72 -11.50 -10.17
N ASP A 215 22.43 -11.80 -10.20
CA ASP A 215 21.91 -13.17 -10.32
C ASP A 215 20.55 -13.21 -11.06
N TYR A 216 20.62 -13.45 -12.36
CA TYR A 216 19.44 -13.55 -13.22
C TYR A 216 18.63 -14.86 -13.02
N SER A 217 19.15 -15.83 -12.24
CA SER A 217 18.37 -17.04 -11.91
C SER A 217 17.20 -16.80 -10.97
N GLY A 218 17.17 -15.64 -10.30
CA GLY A 218 16.18 -15.26 -9.29
C GLY A 218 16.38 -15.92 -7.92
N LYS A 219 17.36 -16.83 -7.76
CA LYS A 219 17.56 -17.58 -6.50
C LYS A 219 18.02 -16.70 -5.34
N THR A 220 18.96 -15.79 -5.61
CA THR A 220 19.44 -14.81 -4.61
C THR A 220 18.28 -13.97 -4.08
N PHE A 221 17.47 -13.45 -4.99
CA PHE A 221 16.32 -12.65 -4.60
C PHE A 221 15.25 -13.47 -3.86
N THR A 222 14.95 -14.69 -4.32
CA THR A 222 14.00 -15.60 -3.63
C THR A 222 14.44 -15.87 -2.19
N GLY A 223 15.74 -16.12 -1.96
CA GLY A 223 16.29 -16.33 -0.61
C GLY A 223 16.12 -15.11 0.29
N TRP A 224 16.32 -13.90 -0.26
CA TRP A 224 16.09 -12.65 0.45
C TRP A 224 14.60 -12.46 0.79
N VAL A 225 13.69 -12.70 -0.16
CA VAL A 225 12.24 -12.64 0.07
C VAL A 225 11.82 -13.57 1.20
N GLN A 226 12.30 -14.83 1.18
CA GLN A 226 11.98 -15.80 2.22
C GLN A 226 12.44 -15.33 3.61
N GLU A 227 13.66 -14.79 3.71
CA GLU A 227 14.20 -14.29 4.97
C GLU A 227 13.41 -13.06 5.47
N MET A 228 13.13 -12.10 4.59
CA MET A 228 12.51 -10.83 5.00
C MET A 228 11.01 -11.00 5.27
N ALA A 229 10.30 -11.79 4.48
CA ALA A 229 8.89 -12.09 4.72
C ALA A 229 8.69 -12.84 6.06
N SER A 230 9.53 -13.85 6.34
CA SER A 230 9.53 -14.54 7.64
C SER A 230 9.82 -13.58 8.79
N PHE A 231 10.74 -12.63 8.59
CA PHE A 231 11.07 -11.63 9.60
C PHE A 231 9.88 -10.69 9.86
N VAL A 232 9.22 -10.16 8.82
CA VAL A 232 8.01 -9.35 8.96
C VAL A 232 6.93 -10.12 9.71
N LYS A 233 6.63 -11.37 9.29
CA LYS A 233 5.62 -12.21 9.94
C LYS A 233 5.97 -12.60 11.39
N SER A 234 7.24 -12.56 11.77
CA SER A 234 7.64 -12.73 13.17
C SER A 234 7.30 -11.55 14.07
N LEU A 235 7.18 -10.35 13.49
CA LEU A 235 6.84 -9.09 14.18
C LEU A 235 5.34 -8.77 14.12
N ASP A 236 4.70 -9.19 13.02
CA ASP A 236 3.32 -8.84 12.71
C ASP A 236 2.63 -10.00 11.98
N ARG A 237 1.61 -10.58 12.61
CA ARG A 237 0.80 -11.67 12.05
C ARG A 237 -0.58 -11.21 11.59
N ASN A 238 -0.89 -9.94 11.78
CA ASN A 238 -2.19 -9.37 11.46
C ASN A 238 -2.26 -8.94 9.99
N HIS A 239 -1.19 -8.31 9.50
CA HIS A 239 -1.16 -7.73 8.17
C HIS A 239 -0.67 -8.71 7.11
N LEU A 240 -1.11 -8.47 5.89
CA LEU A 240 -0.63 -9.17 4.72
C LEU A 240 0.79 -8.73 4.37
N VAL A 241 1.53 -9.59 3.67
CA VAL A 241 2.88 -9.32 3.17
C VAL A 241 2.92 -9.63 1.68
N GLU A 242 3.50 -8.72 0.92
CA GLU A 242 3.77 -8.90 -0.50
C GLU A 242 5.16 -8.38 -0.85
N ILE A 243 5.60 -8.55 -2.09
CA ILE A 243 6.99 -8.30 -2.46
C ILE A 243 7.18 -6.92 -3.06
N GLY A 244 6.27 -6.44 -3.94
CA GLY A 244 6.40 -5.25 -4.77
C GLY A 244 6.91 -5.55 -6.19
N LEU A 245 6.62 -6.73 -6.74
CA LEU A 245 7.08 -7.15 -8.05
C LEU A 245 6.37 -6.41 -9.19
N GLU A 246 7.15 -6.09 -10.24
CA GLU A 246 6.63 -5.67 -11.56
C GLU A 246 5.96 -6.85 -12.30
N GLY A 247 6.32 -8.09 -11.96
CA GLY A 247 5.79 -9.31 -12.58
C GLY A 247 6.77 -10.01 -13.52
N PHE A 248 8.02 -9.60 -13.60
CA PHE A 248 8.98 -10.24 -14.50
C PHE A 248 9.22 -11.70 -14.15
N TYR A 249 9.25 -12.53 -15.19
CA TYR A 249 9.55 -13.95 -15.10
C TYR A 249 11.05 -14.20 -15.16
N GLY A 250 11.49 -15.27 -14.50
CA GLY A 250 12.85 -15.78 -14.57
C GLY A 250 13.16 -16.54 -15.86
N ASP A 251 14.27 -17.27 -15.86
CA ASP A 251 14.85 -17.93 -17.04
C ASP A 251 13.89 -18.76 -17.88
N THR A 252 13.00 -19.53 -17.24
CA THR A 252 12.11 -20.47 -17.92
C THR A 252 11.02 -19.81 -18.73
N ARG A 253 10.69 -18.55 -18.42
CA ARG A 253 9.61 -17.80 -19.06
C ARG A 253 9.98 -16.37 -19.46
N LYS A 254 11.27 -16.05 -19.52
CA LYS A 254 11.77 -14.69 -19.85
C LYS A 254 11.24 -14.15 -21.19
N GLN A 255 10.86 -15.02 -22.11
CA GLN A 255 10.23 -14.61 -23.38
C GLN A 255 8.89 -13.89 -23.19
N ASN A 256 8.27 -14.01 -22.02
CA ASN A 256 7.04 -13.28 -21.68
C ASN A 256 7.34 -11.86 -21.16
N ASN A 257 8.59 -11.58 -20.79
CA ASN A 257 9.00 -10.25 -20.34
C ASN A 257 9.08 -9.26 -21.51
N PRO A 258 8.88 -7.97 -21.26
CA PRO A 258 9.15 -6.93 -22.25
C PRO A 258 10.57 -7.09 -22.84
N GLY A 259 10.66 -7.19 -24.19
CA GLY A 259 11.92 -7.39 -24.87
C GLY A 259 12.66 -8.72 -24.60
N GLY A 260 12.09 -9.64 -23.83
CA GLY A 260 12.73 -10.88 -23.41
C GLY A 260 13.86 -10.72 -22.41
N TYR A 261 13.95 -9.54 -21.76
CA TYR A 261 15.01 -9.24 -20.79
C TYR A 261 14.81 -9.97 -19.46
N GLN A 262 15.93 -10.19 -18.76
CA GLN A 262 15.96 -10.74 -17.41
C GLN A 262 16.21 -9.62 -16.40
N PHE A 263 15.56 -9.73 -15.26
CA PHE A 263 15.60 -8.72 -14.20
C PHE A 263 16.12 -9.26 -12.86
N GLY A 264 16.43 -10.58 -12.81
CA GLY A 264 16.91 -11.26 -11.60
C GLY A 264 15.79 -11.50 -10.57
N THR A 265 14.54 -11.37 -10.98
CA THR A 265 13.34 -11.79 -10.25
C THR A 265 12.63 -12.89 -11.02
N ASP A 266 11.79 -13.66 -10.36
CA ASP A 266 10.89 -14.62 -11.00
C ASP A 266 9.51 -14.57 -10.32
N PHE A 267 8.53 -14.08 -11.06
CA PHE A 267 7.17 -13.91 -10.57
C PHE A 267 6.62 -15.16 -9.88
N ILE A 268 6.92 -16.35 -10.41
CA ILE A 268 6.40 -17.60 -9.85
C ILE A 268 7.13 -17.95 -8.56
N SER A 269 8.44 -18.17 -8.61
CA SER A 269 9.20 -18.68 -7.46
C SER A 269 9.21 -17.69 -6.29
N ASN A 270 9.27 -16.37 -6.59
CA ASN A 270 9.25 -15.36 -5.54
C ASN A 270 7.90 -15.35 -4.80
N ASN A 271 6.78 -15.42 -5.54
CA ASN A 271 5.44 -15.44 -4.93
C ASN A 271 5.05 -16.81 -4.34
N LEU A 272 5.77 -17.90 -4.63
CA LEU A 272 5.58 -19.20 -3.96
C LEU A 272 6.14 -19.22 -2.54
N VAL A 273 6.94 -18.24 -2.13
CA VAL A 273 7.37 -18.10 -0.74
C VAL A 273 6.14 -18.08 0.17
N ARG A 274 6.17 -18.90 1.21
CA ARG A 274 4.99 -19.19 2.05
C ARG A 274 4.39 -17.95 2.71
N GLU A 275 5.26 -17.08 3.20
CA GLU A 275 4.91 -15.89 3.96
C GLU A 275 4.39 -14.74 3.08
N ILE A 276 4.45 -14.87 1.76
CA ILE A 276 3.85 -13.92 0.82
C ILE A 276 2.37 -14.25 0.65
N ASP A 277 1.50 -13.31 0.96
CA ASP A 277 0.06 -13.53 0.99
C ASP A 277 -0.61 -13.28 -0.37
N PHE A 278 -0.09 -12.37 -1.19
CA PHE A 278 -0.63 -12.05 -2.50
C PHE A 278 0.46 -11.59 -3.47
N ALA A 279 0.15 -11.58 -4.74
CA ALA A 279 1.05 -11.20 -5.82
C ALA A 279 0.70 -9.83 -6.38
N THR A 280 1.72 -9.09 -6.83
CA THR A 280 1.59 -7.81 -7.51
C THR A 280 2.23 -7.86 -8.89
N ILE A 281 1.68 -7.05 -9.80
CA ILE A 281 2.29 -6.72 -11.08
C ILE A 281 2.18 -5.22 -11.34
N HIS A 282 3.15 -4.67 -12.06
CA HIS A 282 3.12 -3.33 -12.64
C HIS A 282 3.03 -3.42 -14.16
N ALA A 283 2.56 -2.38 -14.82
CA ALA A 283 2.51 -2.38 -16.27
C ALA A 283 2.56 -0.96 -16.84
N TYR A 284 3.68 -0.69 -17.51
CA TYR A 284 3.96 0.58 -18.19
C TYR A 284 4.28 0.35 -19.67
N PRO A 285 3.29 0.01 -20.50
CA PRO A 285 3.52 -0.30 -21.90
C PRO A 285 4.02 0.90 -22.70
N ASP A 286 3.77 2.12 -22.28
CA ASP A 286 4.31 3.35 -22.86
C ASP A 286 5.82 3.53 -22.62
N ILE A 287 6.37 2.93 -21.55
CA ILE A 287 7.82 2.86 -21.30
C ILE A 287 8.41 1.61 -21.97
N TRP A 288 7.83 0.43 -21.70
CA TRP A 288 8.38 -0.86 -22.15
C TRP A 288 8.28 -1.07 -23.64
N PHE A 289 7.30 -0.43 -24.30
CA PHE A 289 7.05 -0.42 -25.74
C PHE A 289 6.94 1.02 -26.26
N ALA A 290 7.89 1.88 -25.87
CA ALA A 290 7.97 3.22 -26.39
C ALA A 290 7.92 3.22 -27.93
N ASN A 291 7.24 4.19 -28.51
CA ASN A 291 7.02 4.32 -29.97
C ASN A 291 6.10 3.25 -30.61
N LYS A 292 5.42 2.42 -29.83
CA LYS A 292 4.34 1.56 -30.38
C LYS A 292 2.98 2.26 -30.27
N SER A 293 2.07 1.90 -31.18
CA SER A 293 0.72 2.45 -31.16
C SER A 293 -0.03 2.09 -29.87
N GLY A 294 -0.97 2.93 -29.43
CA GLY A 294 -1.81 2.67 -28.26
C GLY A 294 -2.55 1.34 -28.32
N LYS A 295 -2.93 0.89 -29.54
CA LYS A 295 -3.52 -0.45 -29.75
C LYS A 295 -2.54 -1.57 -29.41
N ALA A 296 -1.26 -1.44 -29.80
CA ALA A 296 -0.22 -2.42 -29.46
C ALA A 296 0.09 -2.42 -27.97
N GLN A 297 0.12 -1.25 -27.33
CA GLN A 297 0.27 -1.10 -25.88
C GLN A 297 -0.88 -1.78 -25.12
N LEU A 298 -2.13 -1.58 -25.52
CA LEU A 298 -3.28 -2.26 -24.91
C LEU A 298 -3.26 -3.77 -25.12
N LYS A 299 -2.88 -4.24 -26.31
CA LYS A 299 -2.72 -5.69 -26.54
C LYS A 299 -1.69 -6.32 -25.62
N PHE A 300 -0.59 -5.62 -25.36
CA PHE A 300 0.41 -6.06 -24.38
C PHE A 300 -0.18 -6.07 -22.96
N MET A 301 -0.89 -5.02 -22.53
CA MET A 301 -1.56 -4.96 -21.23
C MET A 301 -2.47 -6.17 -21.00
N ASP A 302 -3.33 -6.47 -21.96
CA ASP A 302 -4.26 -7.60 -21.86
C ASP A 302 -3.50 -8.92 -21.71
N ALA A 303 -2.44 -9.14 -22.51
CA ALA A 303 -1.63 -10.35 -22.43
C ALA A 303 -0.86 -10.46 -21.11
N TRP A 304 -0.29 -9.35 -20.63
CA TRP A 304 0.44 -9.28 -19.36
C TRP A 304 -0.46 -9.61 -18.17
N ILE A 305 -1.60 -8.93 -18.06
CA ILE A 305 -2.57 -9.14 -16.99
C ILE A 305 -3.13 -10.57 -17.04
N LEU A 306 -3.49 -11.07 -18.24
CA LEU A 306 -4.07 -12.40 -18.40
C LEU A 306 -3.10 -13.52 -18.01
N GLY A 307 -1.82 -13.42 -18.45
CA GLY A 307 -0.80 -14.42 -18.12
C GLY A 307 -0.55 -14.52 -16.62
N HIS A 308 -0.40 -13.37 -15.96
CA HIS A 308 -0.19 -13.33 -14.51
C HIS A 308 -1.43 -13.77 -13.72
N TRP A 309 -2.63 -13.41 -14.18
CA TRP A 309 -3.87 -13.90 -13.58
C TRP A 309 -4.00 -15.41 -13.67
N ASP A 310 -3.65 -16.00 -14.81
CA ASP A 310 -3.67 -17.46 -15.01
C ASP A 310 -2.68 -18.17 -14.08
N ASP A 311 -1.46 -17.64 -13.97
CA ASP A 311 -0.44 -18.14 -13.03
C ASP A 311 -0.85 -17.97 -11.58
N ALA A 312 -1.37 -16.80 -11.20
CA ALA A 312 -1.84 -16.53 -9.83
C ALA A 312 -2.98 -17.49 -9.45
N LYS A 313 -3.90 -17.76 -10.36
CA LYS A 313 -5.04 -18.67 -10.17
C LYS A 313 -4.65 -20.14 -10.10
N LYS A 314 -3.80 -20.61 -11.03
CA LYS A 314 -3.48 -22.03 -11.19
C LYS A 314 -2.30 -22.50 -10.37
N ILE A 315 -1.26 -21.66 -10.28
CA ILE A 315 0.03 -22.04 -9.68
C ILE A 315 0.13 -21.46 -8.27
N LEU A 316 0.02 -20.15 -8.13
CA LEU A 316 0.23 -19.48 -6.84
C LEU A 316 -0.93 -19.73 -5.87
N LYS A 317 -2.15 -19.78 -6.38
CA LYS A 317 -3.39 -19.82 -5.58
C LYS A 317 -3.45 -18.67 -4.57
N LYS A 318 -3.04 -17.48 -5.00
CA LYS A 318 -2.98 -16.24 -4.22
C LYS A 318 -3.72 -15.13 -4.96
N PRO A 319 -4.27 -14.13 -4.25
CA PRO A 319 -4.80 -12.93 -4.88
C PRO A 319 -3.74 -12.25 -5.75
N LEU A 320 -4.18 -11.62 -6.84
CA LEU A 320 -3.36 -10.79 -7.72
C LEU A 320 -3.93 -9.39 -7.78
N ILE A 321 -3.07 -8.38 -7.72
CA ILE A 321 -3.42 -6.99 -7.99
C ILE A 321 -2.50 -6.40 -9.07
N LEU A 322 -3.06 -5.53 -9.92
CA LEU A 322 -2.29 -4.64 -10.77
C LEU A 322 -1.92 -3.42 -9.93
N ALA A 323 -0.73 -3.46 -9.29
CA ALA A 323 -0.34 -2.50 -8.26
C ALA A 323 0.12 -1.15 -8.84
N GLU A 324 0.54 -1.13 -10.11
CA GLU A 324 0.83 0.12 -10.82
C GLU A 324 0.45 0.01 -12.29
N PHE A 325 -0.22 1.04 -12.80
CA PHE A 325 -0.44 1.26 -14.22
C PHE A 325 -0.86 2.71 -14.47
N GLY A 326 -0.57 3.21 -15.66
CA GLY A 326 -0.92 4.57 -16.03
C GLY A 326 -0.71 4.82 -17.52
N LYS A 327 -0.94 6.07 -17.95
CA LYS A 327 -0.65 6.55 -19.30
C LYS A 327 0.04 7.90 -19.18
N SER A 328 1.32 7.92 -19.52
CA SER A 328 2.16 9.11 -19.39
C SER A 328 1.82 10.19 -20.41
N ARG A 329 1.84 11.47 -19.98
CA ARG A 329 1.83 12.63 -20.87
C ARG A 329 3.02 12.68 -21.82
N LYS A 330 4.10 11.99 -21.46
CA LYS A 330 5.34 11.94 -22.24
C LYS A 330 5.27 10.92 -23.38
N ASP A 331 4.21 10.08 -23.43
CA ASP A 331 4.03 9.10 -24.51
C ASP A 331 3.61 9.79 -25.81
N LEU A 332 4.16 9.30 -26.92
CA LEU A 332 3.85 9.86 -28.22
C LEU A 332 2.37 9.70 -28.56
N GLY A 333 1.71 10.80 -28.92
CA GLY A 333 0.28 10.82 -29.23
C GLY A 333 -0.63 10.90 -27.99
N TYR A 334 -0.07 11.19 -26.81
CA TYR A 334 -0.89 11.44 -25.62
C TYR A 334 -1.84 12.63 -25.82
N ASN A 335 -3.05 12.44 -25.35
CA ASN A 335 -4.03 13.45 -25.02
C ASN A 335 -4.97 12.87 -23.96
N LEU A 336 -5.81 13.71 -23.36
CA LEU A 336 -6.72 13.29 -22.29
C LEU A 336 -7.62 12.12 -22.71
N ASN A 337 -8.15 12.14 -23.93
CA ASN A 337 -8.98 11.06 -24.46
C ASN A 337 -8.19 9.74 -24.58
N ALA A 338 -6.92 9.79 -25.01
CA ALA A 338 -6.07 8.60 -25.11
C ALA A 338 -5.83 7.97 -23.72
N ARG A 339 -5.61 8.78 -22.67
CA ARG A 339 -5.53 8.31 -21.28
C ARG A 339 -6.83 7.68 -20.82
N ASP A 340 -7.95 8.35 -21.07
CA ASP A 340 -9.27 7.90 -20.64
C ASP A 340 -9.67 6.58 -21.33
N MET A 341 -9.38 6.44 -22.62
CA MET A 341 -9.59 5.20 -23.37
C MET A 341 -8.70 4.06 -22.84
N PHE A 342 -7.42 4.34 -22.54
CA PHE A 342 -6.49 3.36 -21.98
C PHE A 342 -6.99 2.89 -20.61
N MET A 343 -7.31 3.79 -19.69
CA MET A 343 -7.82 3.45 -18.38
C MET A 343 -9.14 2.67 -18.43
N SER A 344 -10.09 3.10 -19.27
CA SER A 344 -11.36 2.40 -19.46
C SER A 344 -11.15 0.97 -19.93
N SER A 345 -10.20 0.75 -20.84
CA SER A 345 -9.89 -0.58 -21.38
C SER A 345 -9.28 -1.48 -20.30
N VAL A 346 -8.29 -0.98 -19.55
CA VAL A 346 -7.65 -1.72 -18.46
C VAL A 346 -8.68 -2.08 -17.38
N TYR A 347 -9.46 -1.12 -16.91
CA TYR A 347 -10.49 -1.34 -15.90
C TYR A 347 -11.56 -2.34 -16.35
N LYS A 348 -12.00 -2.27 -17.60
CA LYS A 348 -12.94 -3.26 -18.17
C LYS A 348 -12.36 -4.67 -18.14
N PHE A 349 -11.06 -4.81 -18.42
CA PHE A 349 -10.40 -6.11 -18.41
C PHE A 349 -10.22 -6.65 -16.99
N ILE A 350 -9.79 -5.81 -16.04
CA ILE A 350 -9.72 -6.13 -14.60
C ILE A 350 -11.09 -6.60 -14.08
N PHE A 351 -12.16 -5.84 -14.36
CA PHE A 351 -13.52 -6.20 -13.94
C PHE A 351 -13.94 -7.57 -14.47
N LYS A 352 -13.65 -7.86 -15.75
CA LYS A 352 -13.95 -9.17 -16.36
C LYS A 352 -13.25 -10.31 -15.61
N LEU A 353 -11.96 -10.17 -15.32
CA LEU A 353 -11.17 -11.20 -14.63
C LEU A 353 -11.57 -11.35 -13.15
N ALA A 354 -11.88 -10.25 -12.49
CA ALA A 354 -12.38 -10.25 -11.12
C ALA A 354 -13.70 -11.02 -10.98
N GLY A 355 -14.60 -10.89 -11.97
CA GLY A 355 -15.86 -11.62 -12.03
C GLY A 355 -15.71 -13.15 -12.21
N ILE A 356 -14.53 -13.61 -12.65
CA ILE A 356 -14.22 -15.04 -12.83
C ILE A 356 -13.53 -15.62 -11.59
N GLY A 357 -14.11 -15.42 -10.40
CA GLY A 357 -13.64 -16.09 -9.17
C GLY A 357 -12.76 -15.25 -8.25
N GLY A 358 -12.55 -13.95 -8.52
CA GLY A 358 -11.97 -13.02 -7.56
C GLY A 358 -10.45 -13.07 -7.39
N THR A 359 -9.71 -13.90 -8.09
CA THR A 359 -8.24 -13.94 -8.03
C THR A 359 -7.63 -12.60 -8.46
N MET A 360 -8.12 -11.97 -9.55
CA MET A 360 -7.85 -10.56 -9.82
C MET A 360 -8.66 -9.72 -8.85
N SER A 361 -8.00 -9.20 -7.83
CA SER A 361 -8.68 -8.62 -6.68
C SER A 361 -8.72 -7.10 -6.68
N GLY A 362 -7.92 -6.45 -7.50
CA GLY A 362 -7.90 -4.99 -7.57
C GLY A 362 -6.86 -4.42 -8.50
N SER A 363 -6.89 -3.09 -8.61
CA SER A 363 -5.89 -2.31 -9.34
C SER A 363 -5.64 -0.96 -8.65
N LEU A 364 -4.42 -0.45 -8.79
CA LEU A 364 -3.98 0.83 -8.22
C LEU A 364 -3.41 1.69 -9.36
N VAL A 365 -4.11 2.78 -9.70
CA VAL A 365 -3.62 3.69 -10.73
C VAL A 365 -2.37 4.45 -10.24
N TRP A 366 -1.38 4.61 -11.09
CA TRP A 366 -0.24 5.48 -10.87
C TRP A 366 -0.50 6.81 -11.59
N GLN A 367 -0.59 7.95 -10.90
CA GLN A 367 -0.72 8.24 -9.47
C GLN A 367 -1.71 9.40 -9.25
N LEU A 368 -2.19 9.59 -8.01
CA LEU A 368 -3.00 10.75 -7.64
C LEU A 368 -2.14 11.84 -6.99
N LEU A 369 -2.39 13.08 -7.37
CA LEU A 369 -1.84 14.29 -6.76
C LEU A 369 -2.96 15.27 -6.38
N ALA A 370 -2.65 16.20 -5.47
CA ALA A 370 -3.43 17.42 -5.26
C ALA A 370 -2.95 18.55 -6.18
N GLN A 371 -3.74 19.60 -6.29
CA GLN A 371 -3.33 20.79 -7.02
C GLN A 371 -2.08 21.44 -6.41
N GLY A 372 -1.16 21.94 -7.26
CA GLY A 372 0.06 22.62 -6.83
C GLY A 372 1.11 21.66 -6.25
N MET A 373 1.18 20.44 -6.78
CA MET A 373 2.19 19.44 -6.44
C MET A 373 3.13 19.15 -7.63
N ASP A 374 3.48 20.16 -8.41
CA ASP A 374 4.26 20.02 -9.66
C ASP A 374 5.63 19.36 -9.45
N SER A 375 6.22 19.46 -8.24
CA SER A 375 7.50 18.80 -7.91
C SER A 375 7.42 17.26 -7.83
N TYR A 376 6.22 16.70 -7.79
CA TYR A 376 5.96 15.26 -7.78
C TYR A 376 5.45 14.73 -9.13
N ASP A 377 5.42 15.61 -10.14
CA ASP A 377 4.99 15.29 -11.49
C ASP A 377 6.02 14.42 -12.22
N ASP A 378 5.60 13.23 -12.60
CA ASP A 378 6.39 12.27 -13.39
C ASP A 378 5.83 12.07 -14.82
N GLY A 379 4.69 12.67 -15.10
CA GLY A 379 3.96 12.56 -16.37
C GLY A 379 2.71 11.67 -16.29
N TYR A 380 2.47 10.99 -15.18
CA TYR A 380 1.31 10.10 -14.99
C TYR A 380 0.24 10.69 -14.07
N GLU A 381 0.50 11.81 -13.46
CA GLU A 381 -0.34 12.39 -12.41
C GLU A 381 -1.80 12.61 -12.86
N ILE A 382 -2.70 12.33 -11.93
CA ILE A 382 -4.13 12.60 -12.03
C ILE A 382 -4.53 13.46 -10.83
N ILE A 383 -5.05 14.64 -11.10
CA ILE A 383 -5.71 15.49 -10.11
C ILE A 383 -7.21 15.33 -10.37
N LEU A 384 -7.92 14.63 -9.48
CA LEU A 384 -9.31 14.21 -9.73
C LEU A 384 -10.23 15.40 -10.00
N SER A 385 -10.12 16.48 -9.23
CA SER A 385 -10.88 17.72 -9.39
C SER A 385 -10.63 18.42 -10.73
N GLN A 386 -9.44 18.27 -11.31
CA GLN A 386 -9.06 18.87 -12.60
C GLN A 386 -9.30 17.95 -13.80
N ASN A 387 -9.52 16.67 -13.56
CA ASN A 387 -9.71 15.65 -14.61
C ASN A 387 -11.06 14.93 -14.48
N PRO A 388 -12.20 15.63 -14.64
CA PRO A 388 -13.52 15.06 -14.35
C PRO A 388 -13.88 13.84 -15.19
N SER A 389 -13.43 13.74 -16.44
CA SER A 389 -13.65 12.57 -17.29
C SER A 389 -12.93 11.33 -16.73
N THR A 390 -11.65 11.48 -16.36
CA THR A 390 -10.85 10.41 -15.75
C THR A 390 -11.42 10.03 -14.38
N ALA A 391 -11.81 11.00 -13.54
CA ALA A 391 -12.45 10.78 -12.26
C ALA A 391 -13.76 9.98 -12.40
N GLY A 392 -14.56 10.28 -13.43
CA GLY A 392 -15.76 9.51 -13.77
C GLY A 392 -15.48 8.05 -14.15
N ILE A 393 -14.41 7.81 -14.89
CA ILE A 393 -13.97 6.46 -15.26
C ILE A 393 -13.53 5.67 -14.01
N ILE A 394 -12.73 6.29 -13.14
CA ILE A 394 -12.28 5.70 -11.87
C ILE A 394 -13.48 5.37 -10.99
N SER A 395 -14.41 6.30 -10.81
CA SER A 395 -15.60 6.10 -9.98
C SER A 395 -16.49 4.98 -10.51
N LYS A 396 -16.70 4.93 -11.83
CA LYS A 396 -17.46 3.84 -12.46
C LYS A 396 -16.83 2.47 -12.22
N HIS A 397 -15.50 2.36 -12.32
CA HIS A 397 -14.80 1.10 -12.02
C HIS A 397 -14.90 0.73 -10.53
N SER A 398 -14.76 1.70 -9.62
CA SER A 398 -14.93 1.48 -8.18
C SER A 398 -16.31 0.89 -7.87
N GLN A 399 -17.38 1.43 -8.47
CA GLN A 399 -18.75 0.92 -8.32
C GLN A 399 -18.89 -0.50 -8.90
N ALA A 400 -18.27 -0.78 -10.05
CA ALA A 400 -18.28 -2.08 -10.67
C ALA A 400 -17.60 -3.15 -9.79
N MET A 401 -16.41 -2.86 -9.23
CA MET A 401 -15.72 -3.77 -8.31
C MET A 401 -16.54 -4.03 -7.05
N LYS A 402 -17.19 -3.00 -6.49
CA LYS A 402 -18.10 -3.14 -5.35
C LYS A 402 -19.29 -4.04 -5.67
N SER A 403 -19.85 -4.00 -6.88
CA SER A 403 -20.98 -4.84 -7.28
C SER A 403 -20.62 -6.32 -7.34
N ILE A 404 -19.38 -6.67 -7.70
CA ILE A 404 -18.91 -8.07 -7.66
C ILE A 404 -18.86 -8.57 -6.21
N ASN A 405 -18.38 -7.76 -5.24
CA ASN A 405 -18.35 -8.13 -3.83
C ASN A 405 -19.74 -8.56 -3.33
N ILE A 406 -20.79 -7.79 -3.68
CA ILE A 406 -22.17 -8.10 -3.33
C ILE A 406 -22.61 -9.42 -3.97
N GLY A 407 -22.32 -9.61 -5.27
CA GLY A 407 -22.71 -10.81 -6.01
C GLY A 407 -21.99 -12.09 -5.58
N LEU A 408 -20.78 -11.98 -5.03
CA LEU A 408 -20.03 -13.12 -4.48
C LEU A 408 -20.57 -13.52 -3.09
N ASN A 409 -20.93 -12.54 -2.25
CA ASN A 409 -21.54 -12.81 -0.93
C ASN A 409 -22.89 -13.55 -0.98
N THR A 410 -23.61 -13.47 -2.10
CA THR A 410 -24.91 -14.14 -2.28
C THR A 410 -24.80 -15.56 -2.82
N ARG A 411 -23.59 -16.04 -3.15
CA ARG A 411 -23.33 -17.37 -3.74
C ARG A 411 -22.63 -18.34 -2.79
N ASP A 412 -22.05 -17.84 -1.70
CA ASP A 412 -21.45 -18.60 -0.59
C ASP A 412 -22.50 -18.77 0.55
#